data_d3ea4fba41a890139a5eac4d421399d8
#
_entry.id   d3ea4fba41a890139a5eac4d421399d8
#
_cell.length_a   1.000
_cell.length_b   1.000
_cell.length_c   1.000
_cell.angle_alpha   90.00
_cell.angle_beta   90.00
_cell.angle_gamma   90.00
#
_symmetry.space_group_name_H-M   'P 1'
#
loop_
_entity.id
_entity.type
_entity.pdbx_description
1 polymer ?
#
loop_
_entity_poly.entity_id
_entity_poly.type
_entity_poly.pdbx_seq_one_letter_code
_entity_poly.pdbx_strand_id
1 'polypeptide(L)'
;HQRFVINPPADCVSVEMNYHDNPYFPAVLDKERLHAEKTMHADEYRHIWLGQCRPAVEGAIYFDAMAQSIAGGRIREVPHDGALKTHIVFDLGMADSMTLILVQKVASEIRIIHYIEGSQRILADYSAELRGLRLDDQPMNWGKLYLPHDGFHVKHQTGKDDATILRGMGWDVDKVPNDGVTTGIDRAREMFPRVYFNTIRTGRLIECLKRYRWNISQKTGEARQPLHDEFSHGADAFRYLALVEGQLSNEDWSGKLTYPRLVTS
;
A
#
# COMPACT_ATOMS: atom_id res chain seq x y z
N HIS A 1 -8.00 13.25 -13.66
CA HIS A 1 -8.00 14.29 -12.62
C HIS A 1 -6.57 14.70 -12.27
N GLN A 2 -5.70 13.77 -11.84
CA GLN A 2 -4.33 14.08 -11.39
C GLN A 2 -3.48 14.77 -12.46
N ARG A 3 -3.56 14.33 -13.72
CA ARG A 3 -2.76 14.85 -14.84
C ARG A 3 -3.17 16.25 -15.32
N PHE A 4 -4.46 16.59 -15.27
CA PHE A 4 -4.99 17.83 -15.86
C PHE A 4 -5.60 18.80 -14.86
N VAL A 5 -5.90 18.35 -13.64
CA VAL A 5 -6.53 19.19 -12.60
C VAL A 5 -5.54 19.49 -11.47
N ILE A 6 -4.87 18.47 -10.91
CA ILE A 6 -3.93 18.65 -9.80
C ILE A 6 -2.55 19.12 -10.31
N ASN A 7 -2.05 18.48 -11.38
CA ASN A 7 -0.76 18.81 -12.00
C ASN A 7 -0.96 19.12 -13.50
N PRO A 8 -1.60 20.23 -13.87
CA PRO A 8 -1.83 20.55 -15.27
C PRO A 8 -0.50 20.79 -15.99
N PRO A 9 -0.33 20.32 -17.26
CA PRO A 9 0.76 20.71 -18.11
C PRO A 9 0.84 22.24 -18.29
N ALA A 10 2.02 22.76 -18.58
CA ALA A 10 2.24 24.22 -18.67
C ALA A 10 1.39 24.92 -19.77
N ASP A 11 0.96 24.16 -20.77
CA ASP A 11 0.11 24.59 -21.88
C ASP A 11 -1.39 24.27 -21.67
N CYS A 12 -1.78 23.85 -20.48
CA CYS A 12 -3.13 23.45 -20.12
C CYS A 12 -3.79 24.52 -19.23
N VAL A 13 -5.01 24.93 -19.58
CA VAL A 13 -5.88 25.73 -18.73
C VAL A 13 -6.96 24.79 -18.18
N SER A 14 -6.95 24.57 -16.86
CA SER A 14 -7.99 23.81 -16.16
C SER A 14 -9.01 24.79 -15.56
N VAL A 15 -10.27 24.65 -15.97
CA VAL A 15 -11.37 25.45 -15.44
C VAL A 15 -12.34 24.51 -14.73
N GLU A 16 -12.58 24.74 -13.45
CA GLU A 16 -13.61 24.04 -12.70
C GLU A 16 -14.94 24.80 -12.88
N MET A 17 -15.96 24.09 -13.35
CA MET A 17 -17.32 24.61 -13.52
C MET A 17 -18.31 23.66 -12.86
N ASN A 18 -19.23 24.22 -12.09
CA ASN A 18 -20.24 23.45 -11.37
C ASN A 18 -21.66 24.03 -11.57
N TYR A 19 -22.68 23.38 -11.00
CA TYR A 19 -24.08 23.81 -11.11
C TYR A 19 -24.30 25.25 -10.62
N HIS A 20 -23.59 25.67 -9.59
CA HIS A 20 -23.70 27.04 -9.02
C HIS A 20 -23.06 28.11 -9.92
N ASP A 21 -22.21 27.73 -10.87
CA ASP A 21 -21.62 28.63 -11.86
C ASP A 21 -22.53 28.81 -13.09
N ASN A 22 -23.62 28.02 -13.17
CA ASN A 22 -24.58 28.08 -14.25
C ASN A 22 -25.80 28.96 -13.87
N PRO A 23 -25.89 30.19 -14.38
CA PRO A 23 -27.01 31.08 -14.05
C PRO A 23 -28.37 30.59 -14.59
N TYR A 24 -28.36 29.62 -15.47
CA TYR A 24 -29.54 28.99 -16.06
C TYR A 24 -29.81 27.58 -15.52
N PHE A 25 -29.27 27.26 -14.32
CA PHE A 25 -29.47 25.93 -13.74
C PHE A 25 -30.98 25.65 -13.54
N PRO A 26 -31.54 24.56 -14.13
CA PRO A 26 -32.98 24.34 -14.11
C PRO A 26 -33.53 24.08 -12.70
N ALA A 27 -34.62 24.71 -12.35
CA ALA A 27 -35.28 24.54 -11.04
C ALA A 27 -35.69 23.09 -10.74
N VAL A 28 -35.95 22.29 -11.77
CA VAL A 28 -36.24 20.85 -11.61
C VAL A 28 -35.02 20.09 -11.12
N LEU A 29 -33.86 20.35 -11.72
CA LEU A 29 -32.59 19.73 -11.30
C LEU A 29 -32.14 20.22 -9.92
N ASP A 30 -32.43 21.48 -9.56
CA ASP A 30 -32.12 21.98 -8.22
C ASP A 30 -32.96 21.30 -7.13
N LYS A 31 -34.23 20.99 -7.42
CA LYS A 31 -35.07 20.19 -6.51
C LYS A 31 -34.53 18.78 -6.34
N GLU A 32 -34.10 18.16 -7.42
CA GLU A 32 -33.47 16.82 -7.38
C GLU A 32 -32.17 16.85 -6.59
N ARG A 33 -31.31 17.85 -6.82
CA ARG A 33 -30.09 18.08 -6.07
C ARG A 33 -30.34 18.23 -4.56
N LEU A 34 -31.32 19.05 -4.17
CA LEU A 34 -31.70 19.25 -2.76
C LEU A 34 -32.28 17.99 -2.11
N HIS A 35 -32.95 17.15 -2.89
CA HIS A 35 -33.40 15.84 -2.43
C HIS A 35 -32.20 14.90 -2.25
N ALA A 36 -31.30 14.84 -3.23
CA ALA A 36 -30.10 14.03 -3.20
C ALA A 36 -29.18 14.41 -2.02
N GLU A 37 -29.02 15.69 -1.73
CA GLU A 37 -28.23 16.20 -0.59
C GLU A 37 -28.70 15.64 0.76
N LYS A 38 -30.00 15.37 0.92
CA LYS A 38 -30.61 14.84 2.14
C LYS A 38 -30.66 13.33 2.24
N THR A 39 -30.68 12.66 1.09
CA THR A 39 -30.96 11.20 1.01
C THR A 39 -29.78 10.37 0.54
N MET A 40 -28.83 10.98 -0.15
CA MET A 40 -27.67 10.33 -0.75
C MET A 40 -26.46 10.35 0.19
N HIS A 41 -25.57 9.36 0.05
CA HIS A 41 -24.29 9.40 0.76
C HIS A 41 -23.47 10.63 0.32
N ALA A 42 -22.81 11.29 1.27
CA ALA A 42 -22.11 12.56 1.02
C ALA A 42 -21.07 12.51 -0.11
N ASP A 43 -20.37 11.38 -0.26
CA ASP A 43 -19.37 11.20 -1.33
C ASP A 43 -20.02 11.00 -2.70
N GLU A 44 -21.16 10.35 -2.77
CA GLU A 44 -21.95 10.18 -3.99
C GLU A 44 -22.56 11.50 -4.44
N TYR A 45 -23.08 12.28 -3.50
CA TYR A 45 -23.55 13.65 -3.76
C TYR A 45 -22.44 14.53 -4.34
N ARG A 46 -21.25 14.52 -3.71
CA ARG A 46 -20.09 15.28 -4.19
C ARG A 46 -19.64 14.87 -5.58
N HIS A 47 -19.70 13.57 -5.87
CA HIS A 47 -19.36 13.06 -7.20
C HIS A 47 -20.35 13.54 -8.28
N ILE A 48 -21.65 13.39 -8.03
CA ILE A 48 -22.69 13.65 -9.02
C ILE A 48 -22.90 15.17 -9.21
N TRP A 49 -22.97 15.91 -8.09
CA TRP A 49 -23.38 17.31 -8.10
C TRP A 49 -22.23 18.32 -8.05
N LEU A 50 -21.07 17.93 -7.49
CA LEU A 50 -19.91 18.82 -7.39
C LEU A 50 -18.76 18.41 -8.32
N GLY A 51 -18.95 17.41 -9.19
CA GLY A 51 -17.91 16.96 -10.12
C GLY A 51 -16.65 16.37 -9.48
N GLN A 52 -16.70 16.11 -8.16
CA GLN A 52 -15.57 15.54 -7.46
C GLN A 52 -15.35 14.08 -7.86
N CYS A 53 -14.09 13.68 -8.00
CA CYS A 53 -13.79 12.28 -8.24
C CYS A 53 -14.36 11.40 -7.12
N ARG A 54 -15.05 10.33 -7.46
CA ARG A 54 -15.50 9.35 -6.46
C ARG A 54 -14.31 8.90 -5.63
N PRO A 55 -14.29 9.13 -4.32
CA PRO A 55 -13.18 8.67 -3.48
C PRO A 55 -13.16 7.15 -3.34
N ALA A 56 -14.31 6.48 -3.51
CA ALA A 56 -14.44 5.04 -3.45
C ALA A 56 -14.79 4.41 -4.79
N VAL A 57 -14.09 3.34 -5.10
CA VAL A 57 -14.52 2.37 -6.12
C VAL A 57 -15.52 1.42 -5.43
N GLU A 58 -16.64 1.10 -6.07
CA GLU A 58 -17.61 0.14 -5.56
C GLU A 58 -16.92 -1.17 -5.16
N GLY A 59 -17.18 -1.62 -3.91
CA GLY A 59 -16.52 -2.79 -3.36
C GLY A 59 -15.10 -2.56 -2.87
N ALA A 60 -14.65 -1.31 -2.70
CA ALA A 60 -13.30 -1.02 -2.20
C ALA A 60 -13.06 -1.63 -0.82
N ILE A 61 -11.94 -2.37 -0.69
CA ILE A 61 -11.62 -3.19 0.48
C ILE A 61 -11.13 -2.36 1.66
N TYR A 62 -10.35 -1.28 1.37
CA TYR A 62 -9.71 -0.44 2.39
C TYR A 62 -10.25 0.99 2.42
N PHE A 63 -11.45 1.22 1.90
CA PHE A 63 -12.02 2.57 1.78
C PHE A 63 -12.06 3.32 3.10
N ASP A 64 -12.71 2.75 4.12
CA ASP A 64 -12.86 3.39 5.43
C ASP A 64 -11.52 3.58 6.13
N ALA A 65 -10.63 2.59 6.05
CA ALA A 65 -9.30 2.65 6.63
C ALA A 65 -8.43 3.74 5.98
N MET A 66 -8.52 3.90 4.66
CA MET A 66 -7.83 4.98 3.94
C MET A 66 -8.42 6.35 4.27
N ALA A 67 -9.75 6.48 4.34
CA ALA A 67 -10.42 7.72 4.76
C ALA A 67 -10.00 8.14 6.18
N GLN A 68 -9.95 7.20 7.12
CA GLN A 68 -9.46 7.43 8.49
C GLN A 68 -7.96 7.76 8.53
N SER A 69 -7.16 7.21 7.62
CA SER A 69 -5.73 7.53 7.53
C SER A 69 -5.49 8.95 7.03
N ILE A 70 -6.31 9.40 6.08
CA ILE A 70 -6.29 10.79 5.58
C ILE A 70 -6.75 11.76 6.68
N ALA A 71 -7.91 11.51 7.28
CA ALA A 71 -8.48 12.35 8.34
C ALA A 71 -7.57 12.43 9.58
N GLY A 72 -6.90 11.33 9.92
CA GLY A 72 -5.96 11.24 11.03
C GLY A 72 -4.55 11.78 10.74
N GLY A 73 -4.30 12.39 9.56
CA GLY A 73 -3.01 12.97 9.19
C GLY A 73 -1.86 11.94 9.09
N ARG A 74 -2.19 10.66 8.83
CA ARG A 74 -1.18 9.59 8.71
C ARG A 74 -0.58 9.46 7.30
N ILE A 75 -1.13 10.19 6.33
CA ILE A 75 -0.52 10.39 5.01
C ILE A 75 0.18 11.74 5.04
N ARG A 76 1.48 11.71 5.25
CA ARG A 76 2.29 12.91 5.47
C ARG A 76 3.75 12.64 5.07
N GLU A 77 4.61 13.62 5.23
CA GLU A 77 6.03 13.37 5.16
C GLU A 77 6.46 12.46 6.32
N VAL A 78 7.06 11.32 5.98
CA VAL A 78 7.59 10.34 6.92
C VAL A 78 9.08 10.20 6.62
N PRO A 79 9.96 10.79 7.43
CA PRO A 79 11.39 10.74 7.19
C PRO A 79 11.94 9.31 7.38
N HIS A 80 12.99 8.99 6.65
CA HIS A 80 13.81 7.82 6.90
C HIS A 80 14.64 8.05 8.17
N ASP A 81 14.70 7.05 9.04
CA ASP A 81 15.57 7.04 10.21
C ASP A 81 16.68 6.00 9.99
N GLY A 82 17.91 6.47 9.77
CA GLY A 82 19.08 5.60 9.52
C GLY A 82 19.47 4.69 10.69
N ALA A 83 18.98 4.97 11.90
CA ALA A 83 19.21 4.11 13.07
C ALA A 83 18.28 2.89 13.09
N LEU A 84 17.12 2.97 12.41
CA LEU A 84 16.14 1.89 12.37
C LEU A 84 16.42 0.93 11.21
N LYS A 85 16.09 -0.34 11.41
CA LYS A 85 16.09 -1.32 10.31
C LYS A 85 14.99 -0.98 9.31
N THR A 86 15.35 -0.99 8.02
CA THR A 86 14.40 -0.91 6.91
C THR A 86 14.15 -2.31 6.39
N HIS A 87 12.97 -2.83 6.64
CA HIS A 87 12.51 -4.10 6.11
C HIS A 87 11.85 -3.90 4.75
N ILE A 88 11.84 -4.96 3.94
CA ILE A 88 11.26 -4.92 2.60
C ILE A 88 10.25 -6.05 2.46
N VAL A 89 9.04 -5.73 2.02
CA VAL A 89 8.01 -6.73 1.74
C VAL A 89 7.72 -6.73 0.25
N PHE A 90 7.84 -7.90 -0.37
CA PHE A 90 7.63 -8.10 -1.79
C PHE A 90 6.22 -8.65 -2.08
N ASP A 91 5.66 -8.22 -3.21
CA ASP A 91 4.73 -9.02 -4.00
C ASP A 91 5.41 -9.37 -5.32
N LEU A 92 5.53 -10.67 -5.61
CA LEU A 92 6.27 -11.19 -6.75
C LEU A 92 5.35 -11.32 -7.97
N GLY A 93 5.23 -10.27 -8.76
CA GLY A 93 4.57 -10.33 -10.06
C GLY A 93 5.45 -11.00 -11.11
N MET A 94 5.13 -12.23 -11.49
CA MET A 94 5.97 -12.98 -12.46
C MET A 94 5.82 -12.49 -13.90
N ALA A 95 4.64 -12.03 -14.30
CA ALA A 95 4.35 -11.54 -15.66
C ALA A 95 3.98 -10.05 -15.69
N ASP A 96 3.58 -9.49 -14.55
CA ASP A 96 3.01 -8.15 -14.45
C ASP A 96 3.96 -7.17 -13.73
N SER A 97 3.64 -6.79 -12.51
CA SER A 97 4.45 -5.83 -11.74
C SER A 97 4.92 -6.45 -10.43
N MET A 98 6.22 -6.45 -10.21
CA MET A 98 6.78 -6.73 -8.89
C MET A 98 6.72 -5.46 -8.06
N THR A 99 6.28 -5.58 -6.80
CA THR A 99 6.18 -4.45 -5.89
C THR A 99 6.93 -4.67 -4.59
N LEU A 100 7.52 -3.60 -4.07
CA LEU A 100 8.31 -3.59 -2.86
C LEU A 100 7.84 -2.47 -1.94
N ILE A 101 7.49 -2.82 -0.71
CA ILE A 101 7.21 -1.85 0.36
C ILE A 101 8.42 -1.79 1.29
N LEU A 102 9.00 -0.61 1.44
CA LEU A 102 10.07 -0.33 2.39
C LEU A 102 9.46 0.25 3.66
N VAL A 103 9.69 -0.44 4.78
CA VAL A 103 9.02 -0.16 6.05
C VAL A 103 10.00 -0.12 7.21
N GLN A 104 9.77 0.83 8.12
CA GLN A 104 10.42 0.92 9.42
C GLN A 104 9.37 0.79 10.53
N LYS A 105 9.74 0.16 11.65
CA LYS A 105 8.86 0.03 12.82
C LYS A 105 9.44 0.80 14.00
N VAL A 106 8.63 1.65 14.61
CA VAL A 106 8.98 2.42 15.80
C VAL A 106 7.93 2.16 16.87
N ALA A 107 8.26 1.37 17.87
CA ALA A 107 7.29 0.91 18.86
C ALA A 107 6.06 0.26 18.17
N SER A 108 4.90 0.89 18.24
CA SER A 108 3.68 0.43 17.55
C SER A 108 3.45 1.04 16.18
N GLU A 109 4.22 2.06 15.79
CA GLU A 109 4.08 2.73 14.50
C GLU A 109 4.72 1.92 13.37
N ILE A 110 4.02 1.80 12.27
CA ILE A 110 4.50 1.22 11.02
C ILE A 110 4.69 2.37 10.02
N ARG A 111 5.92 2.66 9.67
CA ARG A 111 6.28 3.77 8.78
C ARG A 111 6.64 3.25 7.41
N ILE A 112 5.75 3.42 6.44
CA ILE A 112 6.04 3.09 5.04
C ILE A 112 6.77 4.28 4.43
N ILE A 113 8.08 4.13 4.26
CA ILE A 113 8.99 5.22 3.88
C ILE A 113 9.23 5.29 2.38
N HIS A 114 9.02 4.18 1.65
CA HIS A 114 9.20 4.14 0.21
C HIS A 114 8.43 2.97 -0.42
N TYR A 115 8.10 3.09 -1.71
CA TYR A 115 7.44 2.08 -2.52
C TYR A 115 8.09 2.01 -3.89
N ILE A 116 8.38 0.81 -4.35
CA ILE A 116 8.93 0.53 -5.67
C ILE A 116 7.97 -0.39 -6.40
N GLU A 117 7.67 -0.08 -7.64
CA GLU A 117 6.89 -0.91 -8.55
C GLU A 117 7.60 -0.98 -9.90
N GLY A 118 7.70 -2.15 -10.48
CA GLY A 118 8.31 -2.32 -11.79
C GLY A 118 7.91 -3.62 -12.46
N SER A 119 7.88 -3.60 -13.78
CA SER A 119 7.61 -4.77 -14.62
C SER A 119 8.82 -5.11 -15.47
N GLN A 120 8.91 -6.37 -15.92
CA GLN A 120 9.96 -6.83 -16.84
C GLN A 120 11.40 -6.62 -16.31
N ARG A 121 11.58 -6.66 -14.99
CA ARG A 121 12.88 -6.53 -14.33
C ARG A 121 13.23 -7.81 -13.57
N ILE A 122 14.50 -8.15 -13.50
CA ILE A 122 14.97 -9.30 -12.74
C ILE A 122 15.32 -8.90 -11.29
N LEU A 123 15.39 -9.87 -10.39
CA LEU A 123 15.73 -9.62 -8.97
C LEU A 123 17.07 -8.90 -8.77
N ALA A 124 18.02 -9.12 -9.67
CA ALA A 124 19.32 -8.43 -9.62
C ALA A 124 19.18 -6.91 -9.80
N ASP A 125 18.26 -6.45 -10.67
CA ASP A 125 18.03 -5.02 -10.89
C ASP A 125 17.44 -4.36 -9.64
N TYR A 126 16.45 -5.01 -8.99
CA TYR A 126 15.91 -4.53 -7.71
C TYR A 126 16.95 -4.54 -6.60
N SER A 127 17.79 -5.60 -6.54
CA SER A 127 18.87 -5.66 -5.56
C SER A 127 19.90 -4.54 -5.76
N ALA A 128 20.25 -4.21 -7.00
CA ALA A 128 21.15 -3.12 -7.33
C ALA A 128 20.55 -1.74 -6.97
N GLU A 129 19.28 -1.52 -7.31
CA GLU A 129 18.54 -0.30 -6.95
C GLU A 129 18.50 -0.11 -5.44
N LEU A 130 18.12 -1.15 -4.68
CA LEU A 130 18.07 -1.11 -3.22
C LEU A 130 19.44 -0.78 -2.62
N ARG A 131 20.51 -1.41 -3.09
CA ARG A 131 21.87 -1.13 -2.57
C ARG A 131 22.36 0.28 -2.87
N GLY A 132 21.89 0.88 -3.96
CA GLY A 132 22.18 2.26 -4.33
C GLY A 132 21.26 3.28 -3.65
N LEU A 133 20.17 2.82 -3.00
CA LEU A 133 19.15 3.70 -2.45
C LEU A 133 19.69 4.50 -1.27
N ARG A 134 19.43 5.81 -1.29
CA ARG A 134 19.63 6.73 -0.18
C ARG A 134 18.33 7.51 0.01
N LEU A 135 17.87 7.60 1.22
CA LEU A 135 16.72 8.41 1.57
C LEU A 135 17.15 9.48 2.58
N ASP A 136 16.73 10.71 2.32
CA ASP A 136 17.04 11.86 3.17
C ASP A 136 18.58 12.01 3.43
N ASP A 137 19.37 11.77 2.37
CA ASP A 137 20.84 11.76 2.35
C ASP A 137 21.52 10.74 3.32
N GLN A 138 20.72 9.83 3.88
CA GLN A 138 21.21 8.80 4.79
C GLN A 138 21.33 7.44 4.08
N PRO A 139 22.34 6.63 4.44
CA PRO A 139 22.44 5.25 3.99
C PRO A 139 21.34 4.40 4.61
N MET A 140 20.91 3.37 3.88
CA MET A 140 19.91 2.44 4.37
C MET A 140 20.49 1.45 5.37
N ASN A 141 19.84 1.28 6.51
CA ASN A 141 20.10 0.21 7.46
C ASN A 141 19.17 -0.95 7.16
N TRP A 142 19.64 -1.91 6.36
CA TRP A 142 18.78 -2.99 5.87
C TRP A 142 18.42 -3.99 6.97
N GLY A 143 17.14 -4.29 7.06
CA GLY A 143 16.57 -5.40 7.81
C GLY A 143 16.34 -6.61 6.93
N LYS A 144 15.24 -7.34 7.17
CA LYS A 144 14.85 -8.54 6.41
C LYS A 144 14.05 -8.21 5.17
N LEU A 145 14.18 -9.07 4.16
CA LEU A 145 13.30 -9.14 3.01
C LEU A 145 12.26 -10.23 3.24
N TYR A 146 10.99 -9.90 3.08
CA TYR A 146 9.88 -10.84 3.21
C TYR A 146 9.32 -11.15 1.82
N LEU A 147 9.37 -12.42 1.44
CA LEU A 147 8.84 -12.91 0.19
C LEU A 147 7.56 -13.73 0.42
N PRO A 148 6.56 -13.63 -0.48
CA PRO A 148 5.42 -14.53 -0.46
C PRO A 148 5.85 -15.98 -0.74
N HIS A 149 4.92 -16.91 -0.55
CA HIS A 149 5.21 -18.35 -0.61
C HIS A 149 5.75 -18.85 -1.97
N ASP A 150 5.35 -18.22 -3.06
CA ASP A 150 5.80 -18.52 -4.42
C ASP A 150 7.28 -18.17 -4.64
N GLY A 151 7.83 -17.21 -3.91
CA GLY A 151 9.25 -16.88 -3.91
C GLY A 151 10.17 -18.00 -3.38
N PHE A 152 9.59 -19.05 -2.82
CA PHE A 152 10.29 -20.26 -2.34
C PHE A 152 10.06 -21.48 -3.25
N HIS A 153 9.40 -21.29 -4.39
CA HIS A 153 9.25 -22.35 -5.37
C HIS A 153 10.40 -22.37 -6.36
N VAL A 154 11.03 -23.54 -6.51
CA VAL A 154 12.13 -23.73 -7.46
C VAL A 154 11.63 -23.52 -8.88
N LYS A 155 12.25 -22.61 -9.61
CA LYS A 155 11.95 -22.34 -11.02
C LYS A 155 12.69 -23.31 -11.92
N HIS A 156 11.99 -24.02 -12.78
CA HIS A 156 12.59 -24.99 -13.70
C HIS A 156 13.70 -24.42 -14.58
N GLN A 157 13.60 -23.14 -14.95
CA GLN A 157 14.56 -22.46 -15.83
C GLN A 157 15.92 -22.20 -15.16
N THR A 158 15.93 -21.94 -13.86
CA THR A 158 17.14 -21.54 -13.11
C THR A 158 17.61 -22.61 -12.12
N GLY A 159 16.75 -23.59 -11.79
CA GLY A 159 16.99 -24.58 -10.75
C GLY A 159 17.05 -23.98 -9.33
N LYS A 160 16.67 -22.70 -9.17
CA LYS A 160 16.69 -21.97 -7.88
C LYS A 160 15.38 -21.26 -7.65
N ASP A 161 15.04 -21.05 -6.40
CA ASP A 161 13.97 -20.16 -5.96
C ASP A 161 14.47 -18.72 -5.77
N ASP A 162 13.55 -17.77 -5.72
CA ASP A 162 13.87 -16.34 -5.59
C ASP A 162 14.55 -16.04 -4.26
N ALA A 163 14.16 -16.70 -3.17
CA ALA A 163 14.78 -16.54 -1.85
C ALA A 163 16.26 -16.98 -1.89
N THR A 164 16.57 -18.10 -2.54
CA THR A 164 17.96 -18.58 -2.73
C THR A 164 18.77 -17.57 -3.55
N ILE A 165 18.20 -17.01 -4.61
CA ILE A 165 18.86 -15.99 -5.44
C ILE A 165 19.19 -14.75 -4.61
N LEU A 166 18.21 -14.22 -3.86
CA LEU A 166 18.40 -13.02 -3.04
C LEU A 166 19.38 -13.26 -1.87
N ARG A 167 19.32 -14.44 -1.24
CA ARG A 167 20.32 -14.82 -0.20
C ARG A 167 21.72 -14.88 -0.80
N GLY A 168 21.88 -15.40 -2.01
CA GLY A 168 23.15 -15.40 -2.74
C GLY A 168 23.67 -14.00 -3.04
N MET A 169 22.81 -12.99 -3.10
CA MET A 169 23.16 -11.58 -3.22
C MET A 169 23.41 -10.91 -1.86
N GLY A 170 23.37 -11.66 -0.74
CA GLY A 170 23.66 -11.17 0.61
C GLY A 170 22.48 -10.51 1.33
N TRP A 171 21.24 -10.84 0.94
CA TRP A 171 20.04 -10.40 1.65
C TRP A 171 19.61 -11.42 2.71
N ASP A 172 19.12 -10.94 3.84
CA ASP A 172 18.44 -11.77 4.85
C ASP A 172 16.98 -11.92 4.43
N VAL A 173 16.59 -13.11 4.00
CA VAL A 173 15.29 -13.37 3.39
C VAL A 173 14.46 -14.29 4.26
N ASP A 174 13.25 -13.85 4.56
CA ASP A 174 12.27 -14.58 5.34
C ASP A 174 10.96 -14.78 4.54
N LYS A 175 10.12 -15.69 5.02
CA LYS A 175 8.88 -16.06 4.33
C LYS A 175 7.68 -15.38 4.97
N VAL A 176 6.79 -14.83 4.13
CA VAL A 176 5.45 -14.38 4.56
C VAL A 176 4.59 -15.62 4.89
N PRO A 177 3.89 -15.64 6.04
CA PRO A 177 2.91 -16.68 6.34
C PRO A 177 1.83 -16.77 5.24
N ASN A 178 1.37 -17.98 4.95
CA ASN A 178 0.31 -18.21 3.96
C ASN A 178 -1.05 -18.41 4.65
N ASP A 179 -1.59 -17.33 5.22
CA ASP A 179 -2.83 -17.37 6.02
C ASP A 179 -4.09 -17.09 5.18
N GLY A 180 -3.94 -17.02 3.85
CA GLY A 180 -5.03 -16.74 2.93
C GLY A 180 -5.36 -15.24 2.77
N VAL A 181 -6.11 -14.94 1.71
CA VAL A 181 -6.36 -13.55 1.29
C VAL A 181 -7.21 -12.78 2.30
N THR A 182 -8.31 -13.39 2.75
CA THR A 182 -9.25 -12.75 3.69
C THR A 182 -8.58 -12.44 5.03
N THR A 183 -7.86 -13.41 5.61
CA THR A 183 -7.10 -13.19 6.86
C THR A 183 -6.09 -12.05 6.69
N GLY A 184 -5.38 -12.01 5.58
CA GLY A 184 -4.43 -10.92 5.30
C GLY A 184 -5.10 -9.56 5.17
N ILE A 185 -6.30 -9.49 4.56
CA ILE A 185 -7.10 -8.26 4.48
C ILE A 185 -7.52 -7.79 5.88
N ASP A 186 -7.99 -8.70 6.73
CA ASP A 186 -8.42 -8.34 8.08
C ASP A 186 -7.23 -7.88 8.93
N ARG A 187 -6.08 -8.54 8.86
CA ARG A 187 -4.83 -8.10 9.47
C ARG A 187 -4.39 -6.72 8.99
N ALA A 188 -4.52 -6.46 7.68
CA ALA A 188 -4.22 -5.16 7.12
C ALA A 188 -5.14 -4.07 7.70
N ARG A 189 -6.43 -4.33 7.85
CA ARG A 189 -7.39 -3.41 8.48
C ARG A 189 -7.03 -3.13 9.95
N GLU A 190 -6.63 -4.15 10.71
CA GLU A 190 -6.17 -4.02 12.09
C GLU A 190 -4.87 -3.20 12.20
N MET A 191 -3.99 -3.31 11.21
CA MET A 191 -2.71 -2.57 11.16
C MET A 191 -2.90 -1.10 10.80
N PHE A 192 -3.85 -0.75 9.92
CA PHE A 192 -4.05 0.59 9.37
C PHE A 192 -4.02 1.75 10.39
N PRO A 193 -4.61 1.66 11.60
CA PRO A 193 -4.58 2.76 12.57
C PRO A 193 -3.17 3.17 13.00
N ARG A 194 -2.18 2.31 12.79
CA ARG A 194 -0.77 2.50 13.20
C ARG A 194 0.16 2.77 12.01
N VAL A 195 -0.39 2.78 10.79
CA VAL A 195 0.40 2.95 9.56
C VAL A 195 0.51 4.42 9.18
N TYR A 196 1.72 4.85 8.92
CA TYR A 196 2.06 6.17 8.38
C TYR A 196 2.66 6.01 6.99
N PHE A 197 2.15 6.78 6.03
CA PHE A 197 2.58 6.72 4.64
C PHE A 197 3.36 7.98 4.28
N ASN A 198 4.55 7.82 3.69
CA ASN A 198 5.26 8.95 3.11
C ASN A 198 4.53 9.43 1.85
N THR A 199 4.00 10.66 1.90
CA THR A 199 3.14 11.23 0.86
C THR A 199 3.80 11.27 -0.53
N ILE A 200 5.12 11.55 -0.57
CA ILE A 200 5.86 11.71 -1.83
C ILE A 200 6.26 10.35 -2.41
N ARG A 201 6.81 9.48 -1.55
CA ARG A 201 7.48 8.24 -1.97
C ARG A 201 6.56 7.02 -2.02
N THR A 202 5.30 7.14 -1.55
CA THR A 202 4.32 6.05 -1.52
C THR A 202 3.00 6.38 -2.22
N GLY A 203 2.98 7.43 -3.05
CA GLY A 203 1.76 7.89 -3.73
C GLY A 203 1.10 6.79 -4.57
N ARG A 204 1.88 5.97 -5.28
CA ARG A 204 1.35 4.84 -6.06
C ARG A 204 0.75 3.76 -5.16
N LEU A 205 1.37 3.41 -4.04
CA LEU A 205 0.81 2.48 -3.07
C LEU A 205 -0.51 2.99 -2.49
N ILE A 206 -0.58 4.29 -2.14
CA ILE A 206 -1.81 4.92 -1.66
C ILE A 206 -2.94 4.80 -2.69
N GLU A 207 -2.65 4.98 -3.99
CA GLU A 207 -3.61 4.76 -5.07
C GLU A 207 -4.03 3.29 -5.17
N CYS A 208 -3.11 2.34 -5.04
CA CYS A 208 -3.42 0.92 -4.99
C CYS A 208 -4.41 0.61 -3.85
N LEU A 209 -4.12 1.08 -2.63
CA LEU A 209 -4.97 0.84 -1.45
C LEU A 209 -6.36 1.49 -1.57
N LYS A 210 -6.46 2.65 -2.19
CA LYS A 210 -7.76 3.32 -2.44
C LYS A 210 -8.61 2.56 -3.45
N ARG A 211 -8.02 1.85 -4.39
CA ARG A 211 -8.70 1.22 -5.52
C ARG A 211 -8.81 -0.28 -5.42
N TYR A 212 -8.11 -0.91 -4.48
CA TYR A 212 -8.21 -2.34 -4.23
C TYR A 212 -9.63 -2.72 -3.84
N ARG A 213 -10.26 -3.63 -4.60
CA ARG A 213 -11.68 -3.92 -4.52
C ARG A 213 -12.01 -5.38 -4.72
N TRP A 214 -13.16 -5.78 -4.24
CA TRP A 214 -13.72 -7.08 -4.52
C TRP A 214 -14.18 -7.20 -5.98
N ASN A 215 -14.00 -8.38 -6.54
CA ASN A 215 -14.70 -8.77 -7.77
C ASN A 215 -16.13 -9.15 -7.41
N ILE A 216 -17.08 -8.26 -7.72
CA ILE A 216 -18.49 -8.46 -7.41
C ILE A 216 -19.16 -9.11 -8.62
N SER A 217 -19.85 -10.23 -8.40
CA SER A 217 -20.61 -10.91 -9.43
C SER A 217 -21.81 -10.05 -9.87
N GLN A 218 -21.85 -9.66 -11.13
CA GLN A 218 -22.99 -8.90 -11.68
C GLN A 218 -24.32 -9.66 -11.63
N LYS A 219 -24.28 -11.01 -11.52
CA LYS A 219 -25.48 -11.84 -11.48
C LYS A 219 -26.05 -12.03 -10.08
N THR A 220 -25.18 -12.16 -9.08
CA THR A 220 -25.57 -12.51 -7.69
C THR A 220 -25.34 -11.37 -6.71
N GLY A 221 -24.58 -10.33 -7.07
CA GLY A 221 -24.15 -9.26 -6.16
C GLY A 221 -23.14 -9.72 -5.11
N GLU A 222 -22.70 -10.97 -5.14
CA GLU A 222 -21.78 -11.53 -4.15
C GLU A 222 -20.32 -11.13 -4.43
N ALA A 223 -19.62 -10.75 -3.37
CA ALA A 223 -18.19 -10.53 -3.42
C ALA A 223 -17.45 -11.89 -3.52
N ARG A 224 -16.52 -11.97 -4.46
CA ARG A 224 -15.64 -13.12 -4.66
C ARG A 224 -14.24 -12.81 -4.11
N GLN A 225 -13.20 -13.24 -4.82
CA GLN A 225 -11.82 -12.84 -4.53
C GLN A 225 -11.63 -11.36 -4.90
N PRO A 226 -10.63 -10.67 -4.33
CA PRO A 226 -10.24 -9.34 -4.82
C PRO A 226 -9.99 -9.35 -6.32
N LEU A 227 -10.33 -8.26 -6.98
CA LEU A 227 -10.08 -8.11 -8.40
C LEU A 227 -8.57 -8.02 -8.65
N HIS A 228 -8.08 -8.86 -9.54
CA HIS A 228 -6.70 -8.78 -10.00
C HIS A 228 -6.60 -7.75 -11.13
N ASP A 229 -6.07 -6.57 -10.79
CA ASP A 229 -5.84 -5.47 -11.71
C ASP A 229 -4.51 -4.76 -11.36
N GLU A 230 -4.21 -3.65 -12.01
CA GLU A 230 -2.99 -2.88 -11.77
C GLU A 230 -2.83 -2.36 -10.34
N PHE A 231 -3.87 -2.39 -9.51
CA PHE A 231 -3.86 -1.93 -8.11
C PHE A 231 -3.67 -3.08 -7.13
N SER A 232 -3.86 -4.31 -7.57
CA SER A 232 -3.80 -5.48 -6.69
C SER A 232 -2.40 -5.74 -6.15
N HIS A 233 -1.34 -5.57 -6.94
CA HIS A 233 0.03 -5.87 -6.55
C HIS A 233 0.50 -5.07 -5.32
N GLY A 234 0.29 -3.73 -5.33
CA GLY A 234 0.63 -2.90 -4.17
C GLY A 234 -0.21 -3.23 -2.93
N ALA A 235 -1.49 -3.56 -3.13
CA ALA A 235 -2.38 -3.95 -2.04
C ALA A 235 -2.05 -5.34 -1.48
N ASP A 236 -1.59 -6.27 -2.32
CA ASP A 236 -1.14 -7.59 -1.89
C ASP A 236 0.19 -7.51 -1.12
N ALA A 237 1.15 -6.68 -1.56
CA ALA A 237 2.34 -6.39 -0.78
C ALA A 237 2.00 -5.77 0.59
N PHE A 238 1.01 -4.88 0.67
CA PHE A 238 0.53 -4.31 1.94
C PHE A 238 -0.15 -5.35 2.83
N ARG A 239 -0.91 -6.26 2.26
CA ARG A 239 -1.49 -7.41 2.96
C ARG A 239 -0.41 -8.33 3.52
N TYR A 240 0.66 -8.58 2.75
CA TYR A 240 1.81 -9.35 3.22
C TYR A 240 2.56 -8.63 4.35
N LEU A 241 2.70 -7.31 4.27
CA LEU A 241 3.25 -6.52 5.37
C LEU A 241 2.48 -6.73 6.67
N ALA A 242 1.14 -6.75 6.61
CA ALA A 242 0.31 -6.98 7.78
C ALA A 242 0.51 -8.38 8.41
N LEU A 243 0.81 -9.39 7.59
CA LEU A 243 1.08 -10.75 8.09
C LEU A 243 2.45 -10.87 8.77
N VAL A 244 3.42 -10.00 8.43
CA VAL A 244 4.78 -10.03 9.00
C VAL A 244 5.05 -8.88 9.98
N GLU A 245 4.08 -8.00 10.23
CA GLU A 245 4.24 -6.82 11.09
C GLU A 245 4.83 -7.15 12.47
N GLY A 246 4.40 -8.26 13.07
CA GLY A 246 4.92 -8.76 14.35
C GLY A 246 6.37 -9.21 14.32
N GLN A 247 6.94 -9.47 13.15
CA GLN A 247 8.32 -9.94 12.94
C GLN A 247 9.29 -8.79 12.62
N LEU A 248 8.78 -7.58 12.36
CA LEU A 248 9.62 -6.41 12.11
C LEU A 248 10.33 -6.02 13.40
N SER A 249 11.67 -6.15 13.42
CA SER A 249 12.50 -5.85 14.58
C SER A 249 13.69 -4.97 14.18
N ASN A 250 14.05 -4.06 15.06
CA ASN A 250 15.26 -3.24 14.93
C ASN A 250 16.48 -3.91 15.57
N GLU A 251 16.31 -5.06 16.20
CA GLU A 251 17.39 -5.79 16.88
C GLU A 251 18.12 -6.72 15.92
N ASP A 252 19.44 -6.73 15.99
CA ASP A 252 20.29 -7.70 15.26
C ASP A 252 20.38 -9.04 16.01
N TRP A 253 19.66 -9.18 17.11
CA TRP A 253 19.84 -10.29 18.03
C TRP A 253 18.83 -11.43 17.76
N SER A 254 19.37 -12.59 17.38
CA SER A 254 18.61 -13.83 17.19
C SER A 254 18.72 -14.81 18.39
N GLY A 255 19.34 -14.41 19.49
CA GLY A 255 19.56 -15.26 20.65
C GLY A 255 18.36 -15.29 21.62
N LYS A 256 18.17 -16.41 22.35
CA LYS A 256 17.24 -16.48 23.49
C LYS A 256 17.76 -15.59 24.62
N LEU A 257 16.91 -14.68 25.13
CA LEU A 257 17.16 -13.96 26.38
C LEU A 257 17.31 -14.99 27.52
N THR A 258 18.52 -15.14 28.02
CA THR A 258 18.79 -15.91 29.22
C THR A 258 18.81 -14.92 30.40
N TYR A 259 17.75 -14.90 31.18
CA TYR A 259 17.74 -14.13 32.41
C TYR A 259 18.60 -14.83 33.44
N PRO A 260 19.54 -14.13 34.15
CA PRO A 260 20.24 -14.72 35.27
C PRO A 260 19.23 -15.15 36.33
N ARG A 261 19.33 -16.39 36.81
CA ARG A 261 18.52 -16.84 37.95
C ARG A 261 18.91 -16.01 39.16
N LEU A 262 17.92 -15.29 39.72
CA LEU A 262 18.08 -14.67 41.02
C LEU A 262 18.31 -15.81 42.03
N VAL A 263 19.53 -15.86 42.58
CA VAL A 263 19.84 -16.73 43.72
C VAL A 263 19.24 -16.05 44.93
N THR A 264 18.09 -16.48 45.37
CA THR A 264 17.56 -16.09 46.67
C THR A 264 18.38 -16.78 47.75
N SER A 265 19.19 -16.02 48.48
CA SER A 265 19.88 -16.44 49.71
C SER A 265 18.90 -16.59 50.85
#